data_f7eda0b20534419b1f351e9089c75d13
#
_entry.id   f7eda0b20534419b1f351e9089c75d13
#
_cell.length_a   1.000
_cell.length_b   1.000
_cell.length_c   1.000
_cell.angle_alpha   90.00
_cell.angle_beta   90.00
_cell.angle_gamma   90.00
#
_symmetry.space_group_name_H-M   'P 1'
#
loop_
_entity.id
_entity.type
_entity.pdbx_description
1 polymer ?
#
loop_
_entity_poly.entity_id
_entity_poly.type
_entity_poly.pdbx_seq_one_letter_code
_entity_poly.pdbx_strand_id
1 'polypeptide(L)'
;IQDIDTMAERVWAVATDGDRLYVATGDQGQVLIIQSGRIQQTVSIDGGAPMALAVGASGLYIGTGSGGRLLRHLPSGVTEELLTTTSQYVWDLAIDGDGVLIACGAEARVLRWRRNGEVDTLLHKPIDGHVRTLAHRQDHWLAGTTASATGDESAGHGRVYALDGEGGARLLLETELEEVADLAVVGDVTFVAAMTVPDKGQPTATLLRLNADGASYPIWSGTGIWAGLVRDGEDVVAITREPTRVMRLPGRGQTEAPSGAILARTDSISPSAVAWQAGSLLLGDSQPGNLWRLQASAASSGRFDAPVYDARQVASWGSLAWRGQGHVSSQTRSGNSDEPDDTWSDWSAPQTSGEAVSSPAARYLQYRLTLEDDDELPAHVEGVWFRLRQANLPPRIDEVITFPYRGGAGALQNPDQIPLPGPQRNYTNGPPQRKSLRVLRWKASDANGDPLQFDIYLRGTGQKTWKLIGENVERVKTVVWDTELMPEGITSLKLVASDASSNPAGTALEDSYTTPPFIIDNTPPLVELRQRQEGGQTIIEAGLTDAVSALRGARFSLDYDEATTRLGATDGLFDGSREALQFVLPALPAGAHVVTVQAWDELENVGVA
;
A
#
# COMPACT_ATOMS: atom_id res chain seq x y z
N ILE A 1 -27.21 -20.63 17.14
CA ILE A 1 -27.62 -20.02 15.86
C ILE A 1 -28.99 -20.59 15.53
N GLN A 2 -29.96 -19.72 15.30
CA GLN A 2 -31.29 -20.13 14.84
C GLN A 2 -31.41 -19.72 13.39
N ASP A 3 -31.82 -20.65 12.53
CA ASP A 3 -32.01 -20.47 11.09
C ASP A 3 -33.50 -20.28 10.78
N ILE A 4 -33.80 -19.36 9.86
CA ILE A 4 -35.12 -19.17 9.26
C ILE A 4 -34.93 -19.33 7.75
N ASP A 5 -35.42 -20.44 7.19
CA ASP A 5 -35.42 -20.66 5.76
C ASP A 5 -36.41 -19.68 5.09
N THR A 6 -35.91 -18.80 4.25
CA THR A 6 -36.71 -17.84 3.50
C THR A 6 -37.15 -18.39 2.14
N MET A 7 -36.65 -19.56 1.73
CA MET A 7 -36.82 -20.15 0.40
C MET A 7 -36.36 -19.23 -0.76
N ALA A 8 -35.55 -18.22 -0.47
CA ALA A 8 -35.00 -17.28 -1.43
C ALA A 8 -33.56 -17.62 -1.79
N GLU A 9 -33.07 -17.11 -2.91
CA GLU A 9 -31.66 -17.25 -3.26
C GLU A 9 -30.78 -16.24 -2.50
N ARG A 10 -31.34 -15.07 -2.18
CA ARG A 10 -30.59 -14.00 -1.50
C ARG A 10 -31.50 -13.11 -0.64
N VAL A 11 -30.98 -12.71 0.51
CA VAL A 11 -31.55 -11.62 1.32
C VAL A 11 -30.82 -10.31 0.99
N TRP A 12 -31.55 -9.30 0.52
CA TRP A 12 -30.99 -7.99 0.18
C TRP A 12 -30.98 -6.98 1.34
N ALA A 13 -32.04 -6.99 2.13
CA ALA A 13 -32.15 -6.09 3.28
C ALA A 13 -32.96 -6.74 4.41
N VAL A 14 -32.65 -6.35 5.62
CA VAL A 14 -33.39 -6.73 6.82
C VAL A 14 -33.70 -5.45 7.61
N ALA A 15 -34.96 -5.25 7.98
CA ALA A 15 -35.38 -4.17 8.86
C ALA A 15 -36.16 -4.75 10.06
N THR A 16 -36.16 -4.04 11.18
CA THR A 16 -36.75 -4.51 12.43
C THR A 16 -37.71 -3.46 13.02
N ASP A 17 -38.82 -3.92 13.60
CA ASP A 17 -39.77 -3.10 14.36
C ASP A 17 -40.25 -3.90 15.57
N GLY A 18 -39.69 -3.65 16.72
CA GLY A 18 -39.97 -4.43 17.91
C GLY A 18 -39.65 -5.91 17.70
N ASP A 19 -40.67 -6.77 17.73
CA ASP A 19 -40.52 -8.23 17.50
C ASP A 19 -40.74 -8.65 16.04
N ARG A 20 -41.08 -7.71 15.15
CA ARG A 20 -41.26 -7.96 13.72
C ARG A 20 -39.96 -7.79 12.97
N LEU A 21 -39.76 -8.69 12.00
CA LEU A 21 -38.70 -8.62 11.02
C LEU A 21 -39.31 -8.47 9.62
N TYR A 22 -38.65 -7.64 8.83
CA TYR A 22 -38.97 -7.44 7.41
C TYR A 22 -37.74 -7.86 6.64
N VAL A 23 -37.90 -8.83 5.73
CA VAL A 23 -36.79 -9.42 4.98
C VAL A 23 -37.06 -9.24 3.50
N ALA A 24 -36.25 -8.45 2.83
CA ALA A 24 -36.29 -8.27 1.39
C ALA A 24 -35.52 -9.40 0.69
N THR A 25 -36.23 -10.13 -0.20
CA THR A 25 -35.64 -11.24 -0.95
C THR A 25 -35.50 -10.86 -2.43
N GLY A 26 -34.36 -11.21 -3.06
CA GLY A 26 -34.00 -10.67 -4.36
C GLY A 26 -34.80 -11.16 -5.53
N ASP A 27 -34.75 -12.46 -5.78
CA ASP A 27 -35.09 -12.98 -7.11
C ASP A 27 -36.58 -13.17 -7.31
N GLN A 28 -37.35 -13.29 -6.23
CA GLN A 28 -38.80 -13.42 -6.28
C GLN A 28 -39.52 -12.08 -6.09
N GLY A 29 -38.78 -10.99 -5.85
CA GLY A 29 -39.39 -9.68 -5.62
C GLY A 29 -40.30 -9.65 -4.41
N GLN A 30 -39.89 -10.25 -3.27
CA GLN A 30 -40.77 -10.40 -2.11
C GLN A 30 -40.19 -9.72 -0.87
N VAL A 31 -41.09 -9.24 -0.01
CA VAL A 31 -40.75 -8.88 1.36
C VAL A 31 -41.51 -9.82 2.29
N LEU A 32 -40.74 -10.56 3.12
CA LEU A 32 -41.32 -11.44 4.13
C LEU A 32 -41.49 -10.66 5.43
N ILE A 33 -42.65 -10.78 6.05
CA ILE A 33 -42.94 -10.23 7.37
C ILE A 33 -42.92 -11.42 8.34
N ILE A 34 -41.95 -11.40 9.25
CA ILE A 34 -41.69 -12.49 10.18
C ILE A 34 -41.94 -11.99 11.60
N GLN A 35 -42.68 -12.77 12.37
CA GLN A 35 -42.93 -12.52 13.80
C GLN A 35 -42.86 -13.82 14.56
N SER A 36 -42.21 -13.80 15.73
CA SER A 36 -41.99 -14.98 16.58
C SER A 36 -41.34 -16.15 15.81
N GLY A 37 -40.41 -15.86 14.88
CA GLY A 37 -39.67 -16.85 14.08
C GLY A 37 -40.52 -17.52 12.98
N ARG A 38 -41.68 -17.00 12.64
CA ARG A 38 -42.55 -17.54 11.57
C ARG A 38 -42.93 -16.46 10.57
N ILE A 39 -42.96 -16.83 9.29
CA ILE A 39 -43.47 -15.95 8.22
C ILE A 39 -44.96 -15.78 8.43
N GLN A 40 -45.38 -14.56 8.69
CA GLN A 40 -46.79 -14.17 8.88
C GLN A 40 -47.43 -13.72 7.57
N GLN A 41 -46.65 -13.03 6.73
CA GLN A 41 -47.10 -12.48 5.48
C GLN A 41 -45.97 -12.40 4.47
N THR A 42 -46.28 -12.61 3.20
CA THR A 42 -45.43 -12.37 2.06
C THR A 42 -46.01 -11.24 1.24
N VAL A 43 -45.26 -10.18 1.00
CA VAL A 43 -45.61 -9.03 0.18
C VAL A 43 -44.86 -9.14 -1.14
N SER A 44 -45.60 -9.36 -2.23
CA SER A 44 -45.01 -9.40 -3.57
C SER A 44 -44.84 -8.00 -4.13
N ILE A 45 -43.70 -7.71 -4.71
CA ILE A 45 -43.31 -6.45 -5.33
C ILE A 45 -43.15 -6.66 -6.83
N ASP A 46 -44.12 -6.14 -7.58
CA ASP A 46 -44.08 -6.25 -9.04
C ASP A 46 -43.05 -5.29 -9.65
N GLY A 47 -42.29 -5.77 -10.63
CA GLY A 47 -41.43 -4.94 -11.48
C GLY A 47 -40.14 -4.42 -10.83
N GLY A 48 -39.59 -5.12 -9.88
CA GLY A 48 -38.25 -4.83 -9.33
C GLY A 48 -37.96 -5.53 -8.00
N ALA A 49 -36.72 -5.93 -7.78
CA ALA A 49 -36.30 -6.55 -6.52
C ALA A 49 -36.33 -5.52 -5.37
N PRO A 50 -36.90 -5.82 -4.21
CA PRO A 50 -36.74 -4.98 -3.02
C PRO A 50 -35.29 -5.07 -2.53
N MET A 51 -34.62 -3.92 -2.43
CA MET A 51 -33.21 -3.84 -2.08
C MET A 51 -32.96 -3.06 -0.78
N ALA A 52 -33.88 -2.17 -0.42
CA ALA A 52 -33.77 -1.35 0.78
C ALA A 52 -35.09 -1.34 1.55
N LEU A 53 -35.01 -1.35 2.88
CA LEU A 53 -36.16 -1.34 3.77
C LEU A 53 -35.98 -0.29 4.88
N ALA A 54 -37.02 0.48 5.16
CA ALA A 54 -37.05 1.35 6.33
C ALA A 54 -38.45 1.30 6.99
N VAL A 55 -38.50 1.16 8.29
CA VAL A 55 -39.76 1.14 9.05
C VAL A 55 -40.02 2.52 9.61
N GLY A 56 -41.14 3.09 9.24
CA GLY A 56 -41.62 4.38 9.75
C GLY A 56 -42.99 4.28 10.39
N ALA A 57 -43.42 5.35 11.06
CA ALA A 57 -44.73 5.40 11.73
C ALA A 57 -45.92 5.16 10.78
N SER A 58 -45.74 5.41 9.49
CA SER A 58 -46.79 5.25 8.48
C SER A 58 -46.78 3.90 7.75
N GLY A 59 -45.83 3.01 8.08
CA GLY A 59 -45.71 1.69 7.45
C GLY A 59 -44.25 1.36 7.07
N LEU A 60 -44.11 0.28 6.31
CA LEU A 60 -42.81 -0.18 5.79
C LEU A 60 -42.56 0.50 4.45
N TYR A 61 -41.44 1.21 4.33
CA TYR A 61 -40.95 1.77 3.07
C TYR A 61 -40.02 0.78 2.41
N ILE A 62 -40.15 0.64 1.08
CA ILE A 62 -39.45 -0.35 0.28
C ILE A 62 -38.81 0.36 -0.91
N GLY A 63 -37.49 0.26 -1.04
CA GLY A 63 -36.71 0.72 -2.20
C GLY A 63 -36.46 -0.44 -3.15
N THR A 64 -36.63 -0.21 -4.46
CA THR A 64 -36.40 -1.27 -5.44
C THR A 64 -35.17 -1.04 -6.29
N GLY A 65 -34.53 -2.13 -6.72
CA GLY A 65 -33.61 -2.18 -7.86
C GLY A 65 -34.39 -2.32 -9.17
N SER A 66 -33.72 -2.04 -10.29
CA SER A 66 -34.30 -2.14 -11.66
C SER A 66 -35.58 -1.33 -11.84
N GLY A 67 -35.46 -0.01 -11.65
CA GLY A 67 -36.61 0.90 -11.82
C GLY A 67 -36.71 1.97 -10.74
N GLY A 68 -35.87 1.87 -9.69
CA GLY A 68 -35.66 2.94 -8.69
C GLY A 68 -36.94 3.46 -8.05
N ARG A 69 -37.84 2.60 -7.56
CA ARG A 69 -39.12 3.01 -6.97
C ARG A 69 -39.05 3.04 -5.45
N LEU A 70 -39.76 3.98 -4.86
CA LEU A 70 -40.12 4.00 -3.44
C LEU A 70 -41.58 3.55 -3.29
N LEU A 71 -41.77 2.45 -2.58
CA LEU A 71 -43.10 1.92 -2.24
C LEU A 71 -43.34 2.04 -0.73
N ARG A 72 -44.61 2.03 -0.32
CA ARG A 72 -45.00 1.95 1.09
C ARG A 72 -46.01 0.81 1.28
N HIS A 73 -45.68 -0.10 2.16
CA HIS A 73 -46.62 -1.14 2.61
C HIS A 73 -47.27 -0.72 3.92
N LEU A 74 -48.57 -0.54 3.90
CA LEU A 74 -49.37 -0.08 5.02
C LEU A 74 -49.70 -1.23 5.99
N PRO A 75 -49.94 -0.97 7.29
CA PRO A 75 -50.44 -1.98 8.22
C PRO A 75 -51.77 -2.63 7.79
N SER A 76 -52.53 -1.97 6.91
CA SER A 76 -53.76 -2.52 6.31
C SER A 76 -53.51 -3.62 5.29
N GLY A 77 -52.25 -3.88 4.90
CA GLY A 77 -51.87 -4.85 3.88
C GLY A 77 -51.79 -4.29 2.46
N VAL A 78 -52.10 -3.00 2.26
CA VAL A 78 -52.01 -2.35 0.94
C VAL A 78 -50.58 -1.86 0.69
N THR A 79 -50.07 -2.10 -0.52
CA THR A 79 -48.81 -1.54 -1.00
C THR A 79 -49.11 -0.46 -2.04
N GLU A 80 -48.55 0.73 -1.84
CA GLU A 80 -48.73 1.88 -2.73
C GLU A 80 -47.38 2.36 -3.23
N GLU A 81 -47.32 2.83 -4.46
CA GLU A 81 -46.13 3.48 -5.03
C GLU A 81 -46.17 4.96 -4.68
N LEU A 82 -45.08 5.45 -4.07
CA LEU A 82 -44.95 6.85 -3.66
C LEU A 82 -44.15 7.68 -4.66
N LEU A 83 -43.15 7.07 -5.27
CA LEU A 83 -42.22 7.74 -6.18
C LEU A 83 -41.54 6.74 -7.10
N THR A 84 -41.45 7.07 -8.39
CA THR A 84 -40.49 6.48 -9.32
C THR A 84 -39.38 7.51 -9.56
N THR A 85 -38.14 7.16 -9.21
CA THR A 85 -37.00 8.03 -9.39
C THR A 85 -36.45 7.94 -10.82
N THR A 86 -35.58 8.88 -11.20
CA THR A 86 -34.84 8.78 -12.48
C THR A 86 -33.62 7.85 -12.37
N SER A 87 -33.30 7.35 -11.17
CA SER A 87 -32.22 6.43 -10.92
C SER A 87 -32.65 4.98 -11.05
N GLN A 88 -31.72 4.11 -11.43
CA GLN A 88 -31.99 2.69 -11.64
C GLN A 88 -32.19 1.91 -10.34
N TYR A 89 -31.49 2.31 -9.26
CA TYR A 89 -31.44 1.58 -8.00
C TYR A 89 -31.77 2.48 -6.82
N VAL A 90 -32.47 1.95 -5.83
CA VAL A 90 -32.58 2.47 -4.47
C VAL A 90 -31.78 1.52 -3.57
N TRP A 91 -30.65 1.99 -3.06
CA TRP A 91 -29.71 1.17 -2.27
C TRP A 91 -29.97 1.22 -0.77
N ASP A 92 -30.43 2.36 -0.28
CA ASP A 92 -30.70 2.55 1.14
C ASP A 92 -31.84 3.54 1.35
N LEU A 93 -32.54 3.40 2.46
CA LEU A 93 -33.65 4.26 2.90
C LEU A 93 -33.46 4.66 4.35
N ALA A 94 -33.70 5.91 4.66
CA ALA A 94 -33.70 6.40 6.03
C ALA A 94 -34.93 7.26 6.33
N ILE A 95 -35.53 7.07 7.51
CA ILE A 95 -36.67 7.88 7.95
C ILE A 95 -36.17 9.24 8.40
N ASP A 96 -36.75 10.31 7.86
CA ASP A 96 -36.41 11.70 8.18
C ASP A 96 -37.67 12.48 8.55
N GLY A 97 -38.00 12.50 9.84
CA GLY A 97 -39.24 13.05 10.34
C GLY A 97 -40.45 12.33 9.82
N ASP A 98 -41.26 13.00 9.01
CA ASP A 98 -42.42 12.43 8.31
C ASP A 98 -42.12 12.04 6.86
N GLY A 99 -40.90 12.23 6.41
CA GLY A 99 -40.37 11.91 5.10
C GLY A 99 -39.42 10.72 5.08
N VAL A 100 -38.85 10.47 3.90
CA VAL A 100 -37.87 9.40 3.66
C VAL A 100 -36.75 9.93 2.81
N LEU A 101 -35.52 9.69 3.25
CA LEU A 101 -34.33 9.85 2.42
C LEU A 101 -34.08 8.59 1.59
N ILE A 102 -33.72 8.79 0.34
CA ILE A 102 -33.58 7.75 -0.66
C ILE A 102 -32.19 7.82 -1.25
N ALA A 103 -31.37 6.82 -0.96
CA ALA A 103 -30.04 6.68 -1.54
C ALA A 103 -30.13 5.98 -2.90
N CYS A 104 -29.71 6.66 -3.95
CA CYS A 104 -29.91 6.25 -5.33
C CYS A 104 -28.59 5.98 -6.08
N GLY A 105 -28.65 5.19 -7.15
CA GLY A 105 -27.63 4.94 -8.18
C GLY A 105 -28.31 4.63 -9.52
N ALA A 106 -27.68 4.72 -10.69
CA ALA A 106 -26.43 5.34 -11.06
C ALA A 106 -26.51 6.89 -10.97
N GLU A 107 -25.35 7.56 -10.96
CA GLU A 107 -25.22 8.98 -10.66
C GLU A 107 -25.65 9.29 -9.22
N ALA A 108 -24.73 9.09 -8.28
CA ALA A 108 -24.98 9.19 -6.84
C ALA A 108 -25.92 10.35 -6.45
N ARG A 109 -27.10 10.00 -5.99
CA ARG A 109 -28.14 10.96 -5.58
C ARG A 109 -28.71 10.59 -4.23
N VAL A 110 -29.03 11.61 -3.44
CA VAL A 110 -29.91 11.49 -2.28
C VAL A 110 -31.12 12.37 -2.51
N LEU A 111 -32.27 11.72 -2.50
CA LEU A 111 -33.55 12.40 -2.59
C LEU A 111 -34.23 12.39 -1.22
N ARG A 112 -35.00 13.43 -0.91
CA ARG A 112 -35.92 13.48 0.23
C ARG A 112 -37.34 13.50 -0.31
N TRP A 113 -38.09 12.43 -0.09
CA TRP A 113 -39.52 12.40 -0.30
C TRP A 113 -40.23 12.85 0.97
N ARG A 114 -41.19 13.78 0.83
CA ARG A 114 -42.04 14.27 1.91
C ARG A 114 -43.47 13.72 1.78
N ARG A 115 -44.14 13.61 2.91
CA ARG A 115 -45.53 13.07 2.96
C ARG A 115 -46.54 13.85 2.09
N ASN A 116 -46.28 15.13 1.82
CA ASN A 116 -47.08 15.94 0.91
C ASN A 116 -46.83 15.65 -0.58
N GLY A 117 -45.95 14.73 -0.90
CA GLY A 117 -45.54 14.34 -2.26
C GLY A 117 -44.43 15.18 -2.85
N GLU A 118 -43.88 16.16 -2.13
CA GLU A 118 -42.71 16.93 -2.58
C GLU A 118 -41.43 16.07 -2.53
N VAL A 119 -40.53 16.31 -3.49
CA VAL A 119 -39.26 15.62 -3.59
C VAL A 119 -38.15 16.64 -3.75
N ASP A 120 -37.22 16.68 -2.78
CA ASP A 120 -36.02 17.50 -2.81
C ASP A 120 -34.80 16.65 -3.18
N THR A 121 -33.83 17.24 -3.88
CA THR A 121 -32.53 16.62 -4.11
C THR A 121 -31.50 17.18 -3.13
N LEU A 122 -31.03 16.35 -2.22
CA LEU A 122 -30.03 16.74 -1.21
C LEU A 122 -28.58 16.50 -1.67
N LEU A 123 -28.37 15.54 -2.55
CA LEU A 123 -27.07 15.25 -3.17
C LEU A 123 -27.27 14.87 -4.62
N HIS A 124 -26.44 15.41 -5.50
CA HIS A 124 -26.27 14.91 -6.86
C HIS A 124 -24.80 15.05 -7.25
N LYS A 125 -24.13 13.92 -7.38
CA LYS A 125 -22.70 13.84 -7.72
C LYS A 125 -22.48 12.86 -8.87
N PRO A 126 -22.60 13.32 -10.13
CA PRO A 126 -22.43 12.45 -11.30
C PRO A 126 -21.07 11.78 -11.42
N ILE A 127 -20.04 12.34 -10.77
CA ILE A 127 -18.69 11.76 -10.71
C ILE A 127 -18.66 10.50 -9.84
N ASP A 128 -19.58 10.35 -8.89
CA ASP A 128 -19.72 9.16 -8.08
C ASP A 128 -20.74 8.20 -8.73
N GLY A 129 -20.57 6.89 -8.51
CA GLY A 129 -21.43 5.87 -9.12
C GLY A 129 -22.78 5.75 -8.41
N HIS A 130 -22.76 5.43 -7.14
CA HIS A 130 -23.95 5.16 -6.32
C HIS A 130 -23.81 5.79 -4.93
N VAL A 131 -24.94 6.18 -4.31
CA VAL A 131 -25.00 6.31 -2.86
C VAL A 131 -25.42 4.96 -2.30
N ARG A 132 -24.56 4.35 -1.47
CA ARG A 132 -24.76 3.00 -0.93
C ARG A 132 -25.42 2.98 0.43
N THR A 133 -25.20 4.02 1.23
CA THR A 133 -25.60 4.04 2.63
C THR A 133 -25.89 5.45 3.12
N LEU A 134 -26.81 5.55 4.06
CA LEU A 134 -27.19 6.77 4.77
C LEU A 134 -27.03 6.57 6.28
N ALA A 135 -26.50 7.53 6.98
CA ALA A 135 -26.42 7.50 8.43
C ALA A 135 -26.77 8.88 9.04
N HIS A 136 -27.44 8.90 10.17
CA HIS A 136 -27.76 10.15 10.86
C HIS A 136 -26.71 10.47 11.92
N ARG A 137 -26.16 11.67 11.85
CA ARG A 137 -25.16 12.16 12.81
C ARG A 137 -25.55 13.51 13.37
N GLN A 138 -25.94 13.54 14.63
CA GLN A 138 -26.37 14.76 15.32
C GLN A 138 -27.50 15.49 14.57
N ASP A 139 -27.21 16.56 13.85
CA ASP A 139 -28.14 17.46 13.16
C ASP A 139 -28.12 17.30 11.64
N HIS A 140 -27.30 16.40 11.09
CA HIS A 140 -27.19 16.22 9.66
C HIS A 140 -27.09 14.74 9.25
N TRP A 141 -27.43 14.49 8.00
CA TRP A 141 -27.29 13.17 7.39
C TRP A 141 -25.93 12.99 6.71
N LEU A 142 -25.44 11.78 6.73
CA LEU A 142 -24.26 11.35 6.00
C LEU A 142 -24.65 10.44 4.85
N ALA A 143 -23.93 10.54 3.73
CA ALA A 143 -24.07 9.70 2.57
C ALA A 143 -22.72 9.10 2.16
N GLY A 144 -22.65 7.78 2.05
CA GLY A 144 -21.49 7.04 1.57
C GLY A 144 -21.65 6.66 0.10
N THR A 145 -20.61 6.89 -0.74
CA THR A 145 -20.69 6.68 -2.19
C THR A 145 -19.70 5.62 -2.69
N THR A 146 -19.92 5.16 -3.93
CA THR A 146 -18.98 4.36 -4.69
C THR A 146 -18.29 5.19 -5.75
N ALA A 147 -17.14 4.74 -6.23
CA ALA A 147 -16.53 5.23 -7.46
C ALA A 147 -17.46 5.04 -8.66
N SER A 148 -17.33 5.90 -9.66
CA SER A 148 -18.03 5.73 -10.93
C SER A 148 -17.36 4.67 -11.80
N ALA A 149 -18.14 3.84 -12.47
CA ALA A 149 -17.67 2.85 -13.44
C ALA A 149 -17.19 3.45 -14.78
N THR A 150 -17.12 4.78 -14.92
CA THR A 150 -16.85 5.46 -16.19
C THR A 150 -15.38 5.51 -16.61
N GLY A 151 -14.48 4.74 -16.00
CA GLY A 151 -13.14 4.48 -16.53
C GLY A 151 -12.13 5.64 -16.48
N ASP A 152 -12.44 6.73 -15.81
CA ASP A 152 -11.47 7.77 -15.51
C ASP A 152 -10.71 7.39 -14.23
N GLU A 153 -9.41 7.13 -14.33
CA GLU A 153 -8.55 6.75 -13.20
C GLU A 153 -8.57 7.77 -12.04
N SER A 154 -9.03 8.99 -12.30
CA SER A 154 -9.20 10.04 -11.28
C SER A 154 -10.49 9.92 -10.46
N ALA A 155 -11.42 9.03 -10.83
CA ALA A 155 -12.75 8.90 -10.23
C ALA A 155 -12.89 7.71 -9.24
N GLY A 156 -11.80 6.98 -8.99
CA GLY A 156 -11.81 5.68 -8.32
C GLY A 156 -11.93 5.68 -6.79
N HIS A 157 -12.61 6.67 -6.15
CA HIS A 157 -12.61 6.79 -4.68
C HIS A 157 -14.03 6.83 -4.10
N GLY A 158 -14.26 6.01 -3.06
CA GLY A 158 -15.44 6.12 -2.21
C GLY A 158 -15.39 7.38 -1.34
N ARG A 159 -16.54 8.06 -1.19
CA ARG A 159 -16.62 9.34 -0.47
C ARG A 159 -17.71 9.35 0.58
N VAL A 160 -17.52 10.15 1.63
CA VAL A 160 -18.54 10.44 2.64
C VAL A 160 -18.88 11.92 2.58
N TYR A 161 -20.15 12.22 2.38
CA TYR A 161 -20.69 13.58 2.36
C TYR A 161 -21.59 13.83 3.57
N ALA A 162 -21.50 15.04 4.16
CA ALA A 162 -22.50 15.56 5.07
C ALA A 162 -23.54 16.37 4.27
N LEU A 163 -24.82 16.12 4.50
CA LEU A 163 -25.95 16.78 3.85
C LEU A 163 -26.50 17.87 4.79
N ASP A 164 -26.62 19.10 4.33
CA ASP A 164 -27.11 20.23 5.14
C ASP A 164 -28.64 20.34 5.22
N GLY A 165 -29.36 19.47 4.52
CA GLY A 165 -30.82 19.44 4.49
C GLY A 165 -31.46 20.45 3.55
N GLU A 166 -30.72 21.40 2.97
CA GLU A 166 -31.18 22.42 2.03
C GLU A 166 -30.69 22.19 0.59
N GLY A 167 -30.05 21.05 0.34
CA GLY A 167 -29.50 20.66 -0.96
C GLY A 167 -28.00 20.95 -1.12
N GLY A 168 -27.34 21.39 -0.06
CA GLY A 168 -25.88 21.49 0.04
C GLY A 168 -25.28 20.18 0.58
N ALA A 169 -24.13 19.82 0.04
CA ALA A 169 -23.37 18.65 0.52
C ALA A 169 -21.90 18.99 0.64
N ARG A 170 -21.33 18.70 1.82
CA ARG A 170 -19.92 18.91 2.13
C ARG A 170 -19.18 17.59 2.19
N LEU A 171 -18.09 17.45 1.43
CA LEU A 171 -17.19 16.30 1.49
C LEU A 171 -16.53 16.26 2.88
N LEU A 172 -16.65 15.13 3.56
CA LEU A 172 -16.00 14.86 4.86
C LEU A 172 -14.79 13.96 4.73
N LEU A 173 -14.88 12.95 3.86
CA LEU A 173 -13.84 11.95 3.68
C LEU A 173 -13.82 11.50 2.22
N GLU A 174 -12.64 11.40 1.65
CA GLU A 174 -12.33 10.65 0.45
C GLU A 174 -11.40 9.51 0.81
N THR A 175 -11.75 8.28 0.45
CA THR A 175 -10.95 7.09 0.77
C THR A 175 -10.04 6.74 -0.40
N GLU A 176 -9.00 5.95 -0.15
CA GLU A 176 -8.20 5.33 -1.23
C GLU A 176 -8.88 4.08 -1.82
N LEU A 177 -10.03 3.68 -1.28
CA LEU A 177 -10.81 2.53 -1.70
C LEU A 177 -12.02 2.95 -2.53
N GLU A 178 -12.51 2.07 -3.39
CA GLU A 178 -13.51 2.40 -4.43
C GLU A 178 -14.93 2.59 -3.89
N GLU A 179 -15.26 1.98 -2.75
CA GLU A 179 -16.63 1.98 -2.21
C GLU A 179 -16.64 2.27 -0.72
N VAL A 180 -17.56 3.15 -0.30
CA VAL A 180 -18.05 3.22 1.07
C VAL A 180 -19.32 2.38 1.12
N ALA A 181 -19.20 1.16 1.64
CA ALA A 181 -20.26 0.17 1.65
C ALA A 181 -21.31 0.44 2.72
N ASP A 182 -20.86 0.91 3.91
CA ASP A 182 -21.77 1.19 5.02
C ASP A 182 -21.19 2.21 6.00
N LEU A 183 -22.08 2.85 6.77
CA LEU A 183 -21.78 3.86 7.79
C LEU A 183 -22.51 3.54 9.09
N ALA A 184 -21.80 3.60 10.22
CA ALA A 184 -22.42 3.55 11.54
C ALA A 184 -21.95 4.73 12.40
N VAL A 185 -22.89 5.35 13.12
CA VAL A 185 -22.61 6.53 13.95
C VAL A 185 -22.82 6.21 15.43
N VAL A 186 -21.80 6.47 16.25
CA VAL A 186 -21.86 6.35 17.70
C VAL A 186 -21.40 7.67 18.34
N GLY A 187 -22.35 8.39 18.91
CA GLY A 187 -22.09 9.75 19.41
C GLY A 187 -21.67 10.70 18.29
N ASP A 188 -20.44 11.20 18.36
CA ASP A 188 -19.83 12.11 17.39
C ASP A 188 -18.84 11.40 16.41
N VAL A 189 -18.67 10.10 16.58
CA VAL A 189 -17.79 9.28 15.74
C VAL A 189 -18.59 8.56 14.65
N THR A 190 -18.06 8.56 13.45
CA THR A 190 -18.58 7.77 12.32
C THR A 190 -17.59 6.65 11.96
N PHE A 191 -18.08 5.43 11.94
CA PHE A 191 -17.38 4.27 11.42
C PHE A 191 -17.71 4.14 9.93
N VAL A 192 -16.68 4.01 9.10
CA VAL A 192 -16.80 3.97 7.65
C VAL A 192 -16.26 2.65 7.15
N ALA A 193 -17.13 1.81 6.63
CA ALA A 193 -16.78 0.54 6.01
C ALA A 193 -16.41 0.78 4.53
N ALA A 194 -15.13 0.86 4.22
CA ALA A 194 -14.65 1.08 2.86
C ALA A 194 -14.04 -0.19 2.27
N MET A 195 -14.17 -0.40 0.96
CA MET A 195 -13.62 -1.57 0.27
C MET A 195 -13.28 -1.32 -1.19
N THR A 196 -12.44 -2.21 -1.72
CA THR A 196 -12.21 -2.40 -3.16
C THR A 196 -12.39 -3.88 -3.48
N VAL A 197 -13.18 -4.17 -4.53
CA VAL A 197 -13.38 -5.52 -5.05
C VAL A 197 -12.80 -5.57 -6.46
N PRO A 198 -11.52 -5.97 -6.61
CA PRO A 198 -10.86 -5.97 -7.90
C PRO A 198 -11.41 -7.09 -8.80
N ASP A 199 -11.34 -6.90 -10.11
CA ASP A 199 -11.70 -7.94 -11.11
C ASP A 199 -10.84 -9.20 -10.96
N LYS A 200 -9.61 -9.06 -10.49
CA LYS A 200 -8.67 -10.15 -10.21
C LYS A 200 -7.93 -9.87 -8.91
N GLY A 201 -7.88 -10.86 -8.06
CA GLY A 201 -7.22 -10.77 -6.76
C GLY A 201 -8.21 -10.88 -5.61
N GLN A 202 -7.74 -10.61 -4.40
CA GLN A 202 -8.58 -10.66 -3.21
C GLN A 202 -9.17 -9.29 -2.89
N PRO A 203 -10.43 -9.20 -2.47
CA PRO A 203 -11.04 -7.95 -2.05
C PRO A 203 -10.35 -7.41 -0.79
N THR A 204 -10.21 -6.10 -0.74
CA THR A 204 -9.65 -5.39 0.43
C THR A 204 -10.77 -4.64 1.14
N ALA A 205 -10.88 -4.87 2.43
CA ALA A 205 -11.82 -4.18 3.31
C ALA A 205 -11.07 -3.41 4.39
N THR A 206 -11.45 -2.16 4.61
CA THR A 206 -10.90 -1.30 5.67
C THR A 206 -12.04 -0.64 6.44
N LEU A 207 -11.95 -0.68 7.76
CA LEU A 207 -12.82 0.09 8.63
C LEU A 207 -12.08 1.33 9.10
N LEU A 208 -12.61 2.50 8.76
CA LEU A 208 -12.08 3.79 9.15
C LEU A 208 -12.92 4.36 10.30
N ARG A 209 -12.27 5.09 11.19
CA ARG A 209 -12.90 5.95 12.17
C ARG A 209 -12.78 7.40 11.70
N LEU A 210 -13.90 8.08 11.58
CA LEU A 210 -14.01 9.49 11.22
C LEU A 210 -14.55 10.27 12.42
N ASN A 211 -13.72 11.12 13.00
CA ASN A 211 -14.07 11.94 14.16
C ASN A 211 -14.85 13.20 13.76
N ALA A 212 -15.39 13.92 14.74
CA ALA A 212 -16.13 15.16 14.52
C ALA A 212 -15.29 16.29 13.93
N ASP A 213 -14.00 16.33 14.24
CA ASP A 213 -13.02 17.30 13.73
C ASP A 213 -12.57 17.04 12.28
N GLY A 214 -13.05 15.94 11.67
CA GLY A 214 -12.70 15.52 10.32
C GLY A 214 -11.46 14.62 10.24
N ALA A 215 -10.78 14.35 11.35
CA ALA A 215 -9.67 13.41 11.37
C ALA A 215 -10.17 11.98 11.14
N SER A 216 -9.52 11.26 10.22
CA SER A 216 -9.85 9.87 9.91
C SER A 216 -8.61 8.99 9.97
N TYR A 217 -8.78 7.76 10.45
CA TYR A 217 -7.71 6.77 10.48
C TYR A 217 -8.27 5.34 10.43
N PRO A 218 -7.52 4.39 9.82
CA PRO A 218 -7.94 2.99 9.79
C PRO A 218 -7.81 2.37 11.18
N ILE A 219 -8.85 1.64 11.58
CA ILE A 219 -8.88 0.88 12.83
C ILE A 219 -8.84 -0.62 12.60
N TRP A 220 -9.16 -1.06 11.39
CA TRP A 220 -9.02 -2.43 10.95
C TRP A 220 -8.86 -2.48 9.42
N SER A 221 -8.02 -3.40 8.92
CA SER A 221 -7.88 -3.72 7.48
C SER A 221 -7.64 -5.20 7.30
N GLY A 222 -8.15 -5.75 6.20
CA GLY A 222 -7.97 -7.15 5.86
C GLY A 222 -8.64 -7.52 4.53
N THR A 223 -8.56 -8.79 4.19
CA THR A 223 -9.29 -9.36 3.04
C THR A 223 -10.75 -9.56 3.40
N GLY A 224 -11.65 -9.33 2.45
CA GLY A 224 -13.09 -9.55 2.59
C GLY A 224 -13.92 -8.46 1.94
N ILE A 225 -15.22 -8.66 1.95
CA ILE A 225 -16.24 -7.74 1.45
C ILE A 225 -17.13 -7.33 2.62
N TRP A 226 -17.45 -6.06 2.78
CA TRP A 226 -18.35 -5.63 3.81
C TRP A 226 -19.78 -6.13 3.56
N ALA A 227 -20.38 -6.74 4.57
CA ALA A 227 -21.81 -7.06 4.61
C ALA A 227 -22.61 -5.95 5.29
N GLY A 228 -22.00 -5.24 6.24
CA GLY A 228 -22.56 -4.08 6.88
C GLY A 228 -22.02 -3.82 8.27
N LEU A 229 -22.51 -2.71 8.84
CA LEU A 229 -22.22 -2.26 10.19
C LEU A 229 -23.55 -2.16 10.97
N VAL A 230 -23.58 -2.64 12.19
CA VAL A 230 -24.73 -2.44 13.08
C VAL A 230 -24.29 -1.87 14.43
N ARG A 231 -25.14 -1.05 15.01
CA ARG A 231 -24.90 -0.47 16.31
C ARG A 231 -25.44 -1.40 17.41
N ASP A 232 -24.60 -1.68 18.42
CA ASP A 232 -24.97 -2.36 19.66
C ASP A 232 -24.66 -1.46 20.86
N GLY A 233 -25.62 -0.65 21.25
CA GLY A 233 -25.44 0.34 22.32
C GLY A 233 -24.37 1.40 21.94
N GLU A 234 -23.26 1.39 22.66
CA GLU A 234 -22.10 2.27 22.44
C GLU A 234 -21.05 1.63 21.53
N ASP A 235 -21.24 0.38 21.10
CA ASP A 235 -20.32 -0.35 20.24
C ASP A 235 -20.83 -0.46 18.81
N VAL A 236 -19.93 -0.80 17.90
CA VAL A 236 -20.24 -1.16 16.51
C VAL A 236 -19.87 -2.61 16.28
N VAL A 237 -20.79 -3.36 15.69
CA VAL A 237 -20.53 -4.70 15.18
C VAL A 237 -20.36 -4.59 13.67
N ALA A 238 -19.18 -4.97 13.20
CA ALA A 238 -18.78 -4.91 11.80
C ALA A 238 -18.73 -6.34 11.23
N ILE A 239 -19.33 -6.53 10.09
CA ILE A 239 -19.48 -7.85 9.47
C ILE A 239 -18.88 -7.86 8.08
N THR A 240 -17.96 -8.81 7.83
CA THR A 240 -17.46 -9.10 6.47
C THR A 240 -17.99 -10.43 5.97
N ARG A 241 -17.93 -10.64 4.67
CA ARG A 241 -18.06 -11.94 3.99
C ARG A 241 -16.77 -12.26 3.24
N GLU A 242 -16.54 -13.53 2.90
CA GLU A 242 -15.40 -14.01 2.11
C GLU A 242 -14.02 -13.64 2.68
N PRO A 243 -13.69 -14.06 3.90
CA PRO A 243 -14.44 -14.89 4.84
C PRO A 243 -15.39 -14.08 5.73
N THR A 244 -16.42 -14.75 6.24
CA THR A 244 -17.34 -14.13 7.19
C THR A 244 -16.68 -13.96 8.56
N ARG A 245 -16.61 -12.71 9.00
CA ARG A 245 -16.16 -12.32 10.34
C ARG A 245 -17.19 -11.39 10.96
N VAL A 246 -17.49 -11.62 12.22
CA VAL A 246 -18.26 -10.71 13.06
C VAL A 246 -17.30 -10.10 14.06
N MET A 247 -17.12 -8.80 14.02
CA MET A 247 -16.16 -8.06 14.84
C MET A 247 -16.89 -7.03 15.69
N ARG A 248 -16.57 -6.92 16.97
CA ARG A 248 -17.10 -5.88 17.85
C ARG A 248 -16.01 -4.85 18.11
N LEU A 249 -16.33 -3.59 17.92
CA LEU A 249 -15.43 -2.47 18.10
C LEU A 249 -16.05 -1.47 19.07
N PRO A 250 -15.30 -0.97 20.07
CA PRO A 250 -15.79 0.03 20.99
C PRO A 250 -16.04 1.36 20.26
N GLY A 251 -17.21 1.95 20.46
CA GLY A 251 -17.58 3.22 19.83
C GLY A 251 -16.92 4.42 20.47
N ARG A 252 -16.59 4.37 21.78
CA ARG A 252 -15.91 5.42 22.52
C ARG A 252 -14.62 4.91 23.16
N GLY A 253 -13.63 5.78 23.22
CA GLY A 253 -12.37 5.57 23.94
C GLY A 253 -11.19 5.16 23.08
N GLN A 254 -10.03 5.69 23.46
CA GLN A 254 -8.64 5.47 23.03
C GLN A 254 -8.26 5.91 21.60
N THR A 255 -7.26 6.77 21.57
CA THR A 255 -6.52 7.26 20.39
C THR A 255 -5.56 6.22 19.79
N GLU A 256 -5.40 5.06 20.43
CA GLU A 256 -4.63 3.93 19.90
C GLU A 256 -5.61 2.92 19.29
N ALA A 257 -5.27 2.37 18.12
CA ALA A 257 -6.11 1.47 17.34
C ALA A 257 -6.74 0.38 18.24
N PRO A 258 -8.06 0.39 18.46
CA PRO A 258 -8.68 -0.66 19.23
C PRO A 258 -8.63 -1.95 18.41
N SER A 259 -7.96 -2.96 18.90
CA SER A 259 -8.07 -4.30 18.34
C SER A 259 -9.51 -4.77 18.55
N GLY A 260 -10.32 -4.74 17.48
CA GLY A 260 -11.69 -5.25 17.52
C GLY A 260 -11.69 -6.73 17.91
N ALA A 261 -12.55 -7.11 18.83
CA ALA A 261 -12.73 -8.51 19.18
C ALA A 261 -13.47 -9.23 18.04
N ILE A 262 -12.89 -10.31 17.50
CA ILE A 262 -13.60 -11.19 16.57
C ILE A 262 -14.56 -12.05 17.42
N LEU A 263 -15.85 -11.81 17.26
CA LEU A 263 -16.90 -12.56 17.96
C LEU A 263 -17.19 -13.91 17.30
N ALA A 264 -17.11 -13.96 15.98
CA ALA A 264 -17.33 -15.18 15.22
C ALA A 264 -16.60 -15.14 13.88
N ARG A 265 -16.20 -16.30 13.40
CA ARG A 265 -15.69 -16.54 12.05
C ARG A 265 -16.31 -17.81 11.51
N THR A 266 -16.76 -17.78 10.27
CA THR A 266 -17.30 -18.94 9.58
C THR A 266 -17.17 -18.77 8.08
N ASP A 267 -17.00 -19.88 7.38
CA ASP A 267 -17.03 -19.94 5.92
C ASP A 267 -18.34 -20.56 5.41
N SER A 268 -19.27 -20.88 6.35
CA SER A 268 -20.54 -21.58 6.03
C SER A 268 -21.66 -20.63 5.64
N ILE A 269 -21.52 -19.32 5.88
CA ILE A 269 -22.52 -18.29 5.52
C ILE A 269 -21.82 -17.12 4.83
N SER A 270 -22.49 -16.49 3.86
CA SER A 270 -22.02 -15.32 3.14
C SER A 270 -23.03 -14.19 3.29
N PRO A 271 -22.98 -13.40 4.39
CA PRO A 271 -23.99 -12.40 4.69
C PRO A 271 -24.00 -11.27 3.66
N SER A 272 -25.21 -10.90 3.24
CA SER A 272 -25.47 -9.78 2.32
C SER A 272 -26.31 -8.67 2.94
N ALA A 273 -26.93 -8.93 4.10
CA ALA A 273 -27.69 -7.97 4.87
C ALA A 273 -27.48 -8.21 6.36
N VAL A 274 -27.52 -7.15 7.15
CA VAL A 274 -27.30 -7.18 8.59
C VAL A 274 -28.33 -6.32 9.32
N ALA A 275 -28.77 -6.76 10.49
CA ALA A 275 -29.60 -5.95 11.37
C ALA A 275 -29.37 -6.33 12.85
N TRP A 276 -29.76 -5.46 13.75
CA TRP A 276 -29.72 -5.70 15.19
C TRP A 276 -31.11 -5.70 15.78
N GLN A 277 -31.47 -6.74 16.52
CA GLN A 277 -32.78 -6.84 17.17
C GLN A 277 -32.65 -7.47 18.55
N ALA A 278 -33.09 -6.74 19.59
CA ALA A 278 -33.22 -7.24 20.96
C ALA A 278 -31.99 -8.03 21.46
N GLY A 279 -30.78 -7.46 21.28
CA GLY A 279 -29.52 -8.09 21.72
C GLY A 279 -29.03 -9.24 20.83
N SER A 280 -29.60 -9.41 19.65
CA SER A 280 -29.19 -10.43 18.69
C SER A 280 -28.78 -9.80 17.35
N LEU A 281 -27.72 -10.33 16.75
CA LEU A 281 -27.32 -10.00 15.38
C LEU A 281 -28.11 -10.88 14.40
N LEU A 282 -28.71 -10.25 13.41
CA LEU A 282 -29.39 -10.91 12.29
C LEU A 282 -28.51 -10.79 11.04
N LEU A 283 -28.30 -11.91 10.37
CA LEU A 283 -27.54 -12.00 9.14
C LEU A 283 -28.41 -12.61 8.06
N GLY A 284 -28.70 -11.83 7.02
CA GLY A 284 -29.32 -12.33 5.79
C GLY A 284 -28.24 -12.87 4.86
N ASP A 285 -28.37 -14.12 4.44
CA ASP A 285 -27.37 -14.83 3.64
C ASP A 285 -27.61 -14.68 2.13
N SER A 286 -26.56 -14.93 1.36
CA SER A 286 -26.61 -15.02 -0.09
C SER A 286 -26.19 -16.42 -0.52
N GLN A 287 -27.14 -17.23 -1.03
CA GLN A 287 -26.94 -18.59 -1.54
C GLN A 287 -26.67 -19.68 -0.47
N PRO A 288 -27.71 -20.22 0.19
CA PRO A 288 -29.12 -19.83 0.11
C PRO A 288 -29.43 -18.60 0.93
N GLY A 289 -30.52 -17.90 0.59
CA GLY A 289 -30.97 -16.67 1.25
C GLY A 289 -31.60 -16.91 2.62
N ASN A 290 -30.92 -17.55 3.53
CA ASN A 290 -31.40 -17.81 4.89
C ASN A 290 -31.24 -16.59 5.79
N LEU A 291 -32.03 -16.52 6.84
CA LEU A 291 -31.86 -15.52 7.89
C LEU A 291 -31.34 -16.22 9.16
N TRP A 292 -30.12 -15.86 9.54
CA TRP A 292 -29.44 -16.37 10.72
C TRP A 292 -29.58 -15.43 11.90
N ARG A 293 -29.82 -15.96 13.08
CA ARG A 293 -29.82 -15.20 14.32
C ARG A 293 -28.65 -15.66 15.18
N LEU A 294 -27.72 -14.74 15.44
CA LEU A 294 -26.65 -14.92 16.40
C LEU A 294 -27.06 -14.26 17.73
N GLN A 295 -27.19 -15.07 18.76
CA GLN A 295 -27.44 -14.56 20.11
C GLN A 295 -26.11 -14.42 20.83
N ALA A 296 -25.93 -13.32 21.55
CA ALA A 296 -24.85 -13.17 22.53
C ALA A 296 -25.20 -14.00 23.78
N SER A 297 -25.19 -15.33 23.67
CA SER A 297 -25.08 -16.15 24.88
C SER A 297 -23.60 -16.33 25.13
N ALA A 298 -23.11 -15.97 26.30
CA ALA A 298 -21.79 -16.34 26.74
C ALA A 298 -21.71 -17.88 26.68
N ALA A 299 -20.85 -18.43 25.87
CA ALA A 299 -20.50 -19.83 25.95
C ALA A 299 -19.60 -19.97 27.19
N SER A 300 -19.79 -21.04 27.96
CA SER A 300 -18.94 -21.32 29.13
C SER A 300 -17.47 -21.58 28.77
N SER A 301 -17.18 -21.76 27.50
CA SER A 301 -15.81 -21.85 26.97
C SER A 301 -15.75 -21.40 25.52
N GLY A 302 -14.61 -20.85 25.14
CA GLY A 302 -14.31 -20.43 23.77
C GLY A 302 -12.90 -20.83 23.35
N ARG A 303 -12.69 -21.04 22.06
CA ARG A 303 -11.38 -21.29 21.48
C ARG A 303 -11.09 -20.30 20.36
N PHE A 304 -9.92 -19.70 20.40
CA PHE A 304 -9.41 -18.84 19.37
C PHE A 304 -8.12 -19.41 18.79
N ASP A 305 -8.10 -19.75 17.51
CA ASP A 305 -6.91 -20.14 16.77
C ASP A 305 -6.40 -18.91 16.00
N ALA A 306 -5.21 -18.44 16.34
CA ALA A 306 -4.61 -17.28 15.68
C ALA A 306 -4.23 -17.60 14.23
N PRO A 307 -4.18 -16.60 13.34
CA PRO A 307 -3.49 -16.75 12.07
C PRO A 307 -2.04 -17.19 12.26
N VAL A 308 -1.51 -17.88 11.26
CA VAL A 308 -0.09 -18.29 11.25
C VAL A 308 0.78 -17.04 11.19
N TYR A 309 1.70 -16.92 12.12
CA TYR A 309 2.69 -15.85 12.13
C TYR A 309 3.95 -16.27 11.38
N ASP A 310 4.40 -15.46 10.42
CA ASP A 310 5.65 -15.66 9.68
C ASP A 310 6.77 -14.82 10.31
N ALA A 311 7.73 -15.47 10.94
CA ALA A 311 8.95 -14.83 11.41
C ALA A 311 9.96 -14.51 10.28
N ARG A 312 9.61 -14.78 9.02
CA ARG A 312 10.44 -14.60 7.81
C ARG A 312 11.67 -15.51 7.74
N GLN A 313 12.18 -15.98 8.86
CA GLN A 313 13.25 -16.93 8.98
C GLN A 313 13.07 -17.80 10.24
N VAL A 314 13.89 -18.84 10.39
CA VAL A 314 13.84 -19.68 11.57
C VAL A 314 14.10 -18.86 12.83
N ALA A 315 13.16 -18.92 13.78
CA ALA A 315 13.21 -18.20 15.04
C ALA A 315 13.08 -19.19 16.22
N SER A 316 13.71 -18.84 17.33
CA SER A 316 13.44 -19.46 18.62
C SER A 316 12.36 -18.62 19.32
N TRP A 317 11.37 -19.30 19.85
CA TRP A 317 10.22 -18.70 20.50
C TRP A 317 10.52 -18.47 21.98
N GLY A 318 10.23 -17.28 22.47
CA GLY A 318 10.43 -16.92 23.88
C GLY A 318 9.16 -17.21 24.70
N SER A 319 8.59 -16.18 25.35
CA SER A 319 7.35 -16.30 26.11
C SER A 319 6.17 -15.77 25.31
N LEU A 320 5.00 -16.39 25.47
CA LEU A 320 3.72 -15.89 25.02
C LEU A 320 2.96 -15.33 26.21
N ALA A 321 2.45 -14.11 26.09
CA ALA A 321 1.71 -13.44 27.14
C ALA A 321 0.48 -12.74 26.56
N TRP A 322 -0.53 -12.53 27.41
CA TRP A 322 -1.73 -11.76 27.07
C TRP A 322 -2.16 -10.87 28.22
N ARG A 323 -2.95 -9.88 27.88
CA ARG A 323 -3.69 -9.07 28.83
C ARG A 323 -5.17 -9.41 28.74
N GLY A 324 -5.79 -9.68 29.85
CA GLY A 324 -7.18 -10.09 29.92
C GLY A 324 -7.56 -10.53 31.31
N GLN A 325 -8.74 -11.12 31.46
CA GLN A 325 -9.29 -11.65 32.70
C GLN A 325 -9.96 -13.01 32.46
N GLY A 326 -10.33 -13.70 33.55
CA GLY A 326 -10.91 -15.04 33.53
C GLY A 326 -9.86 -16.13 33.29
N HIS A 327 -10.31 -17.36 33.15
CA HIS A 327 -9.45 -18.51 32.91
C HIS A 327 -9.06 -18.58 31.43
N VAL A 328 -7.81 -18.28 31.13
CA VAL A 328 -7.26 -18.33 29.78
C VAL A 328 -6.01 -19.19 29.78
N SER A 329 -5.94 -20.12 28.86
CA SER A 329 -4.74 -20.92 28.57
C SER A 329 -4.33 -20.78 27.11
N SER A 330 -3.05 -20.95 26.83
CA SER A 330 -2.50 -20.92 25.47
C SER A 330 -1.84 -22.25 25.11
N GLN A 331 -1.88 -22.59 23.84
CA GLN A 331 -1.11 -23.66 23.22
C GLN A 331 -0.42 -23.09 21.99
N THR A 332 0.73 -23.61 21.64
CA THR A 332 1.47 -23.21 20.45
C THR A 332 1.87 -24.40 19.62
N ARG A 333 2.05 -24.17 18.31
CA ARG A 333 2.69 -25.10 17.37
C ARG A 333 3.53 -24.32 16.38
N SER A 334 4.55 -24.96 15.82
CA SER A 334 5.45 -24.32 14.87
C SER A 334 5.82 -25.23 13.70
N GLY A 335 6.19 -24.62 12.57
CA GLY A 335 6.56 -25.33 11.35
C GLY A 335 7.32 -24.46 10.37
N ASN A 336 7.67 -25.02 9.19
CA ASN A 336 8.43 -24.33 8.16
C ASN A 336 7.66 -24.18 6.83
N SER A 337 6.39 -24.58 6.78
CA SER A 337 5.41 -24.31 5.72
C SER A 337 4.45 -23.20 6.17
N ASP A 338 3.97 -22.38 5.24
CA ASP A 338 3.06 -21.26 5.51
C ASP A 338 1.65 -21.71 5.90
N GLU A 339 1.27 -22.93 5.51
CA GLU A 339 0.06 -23.60 5.97
C GLU A 339 0.44 -24.76 6.89
N PRO A 340 -0.23 -24.92 8.04
CA PRO A 340 0.01 -26.05 8.94
C PRO A 340 -0.29 -27.40 8.27
N ASP A 341 0.72 -28.24 8.20
CA ASP A 341 0.69 -29.58 7.62
C ASP A 341 1.26 -30.62 8.60
N ASP A 342 1.44 -31.87 8.14
CA ASP A 342 1.97 -32.99 8.94
C ASP A 342 3.45 -32.80 9.37
N THR A 343 4.14 -31.78 8.84
CA THR A 343 5.52 -31.46 9.23
C THR A 343 5.60 -30.46 10.39
N TRP A 344 4.48 -29.85 10.75
CA TRP A 344 4.42 -28.98 11.91
C TRP A 344 4.49 -29.78 13.21
N SER A 345 4.94 -29.14 14.28
CA SER A 345 4.86 -29.73 15.61
C SER A 345 3.39 -29.91 16.01
N ASP A 346 3.13 -30.90 16.90
CA ASP A 346 1.87 -30.94 17.61
C ASP A 346 1.64 -29.68 18.45
N TRP A 347 0.38 -29.42 18.81
CA TRP A 347 0.05 -28.41 19.78
C TRP A 347 0.74 -28.69 21.13
N SER A 348 1.37 -27.70 21.73
CA SER A 348 1.97 -27.80 23.05
C SER A 348 0.93 -28.17 24.11
N ALA A 349 1.40 -28.56 25.30
CA ALA A 349 0.54 -28.54 26.47
C ALA A 349 0.00 -27.14 26.75
N PRO A 350 -1.20 -26.98 27.37
CA PRO A 350 -1.71 -25.69 27.81
C PRO A 350 -0.73 -24.99 28.75
N GLN A 351 -0.56 -23.67 28.53
CA GLN A 351 0.38 -22.81 29.26
C GLN A 351 -0.33 -21.57 29.75
N THR A 352 0.16 -20.97 30.84
CA THR A 352 -0.32 -19.70 31.37
C THR A 352 0.42 -18.51 30.77
N SER A 353 -0.12 -17.29 30.96
CA SER A 353 0.45 -16.06 30.43
C SER A 353 1.88 -15.81 30.94
N GLY A 354 2.80 -15.55 30.04
CA GLY A 354 4.20 -15.27 30.32
C GLY A 354 5.12 -16.50 30.38
N GLU A 355 4.57 -17.70 30.29
CA GLU A 355 5.38 -18.93 30.20
C GLU A 355 6.12 -19.04 28.87
N ALA A 356 7.22 -19.80 28.91
CA ALA A 356 8.05 -20.03 27.72
C ALA A 356 7.32 -20.91 26.73
N VAL A 357 7.34 -20.52 25.45
CA VAL A 357 6.82 -21.32 24.35
C VAL A 357 7.65 -22.60 24.19
N SER A 358 7.02 -23.75 24.25
CA SER A 358 7.68 -25.05 24.14
C SER A 358 7.76 -25.60 22.72
N SER A 359 7.11 -24.96 21.75
CA SER A 359 7.20 -25.33 20.33
C SER A 359 8.63 -25.19 19.82
N PRO A 360 9.12 -26.10 18.96
CA PRO A 360 10.49 -26.04 18.43
C PRO A 360 10.76 -24.79 17.60
N ALA A 361 12.04 -24.44 17.44
CA ALA A 361 12.45 -23.35 16.58
C ALA A 361 12.02 -23.62 15.12
N ALA A 362 11.36 -22.67 14.50
CA ALA A 362 10.85 -22.75 13.13
C ALA A 362 10.58 -21.35 12.57
N ARG A 363 10.25 -21.27 11.27
CA ARG A 363 9.89 -19.99 10.63
C ARG A 363 8.49 -19.51 11.01
N TYR A 364 7.55 -20.43 11.19
CA TYR A 364 6.15 -20.10 11.45
C TYR A 364 5.73 -20.56 12.84
N LEU A 365 4.88 -19.74 13.48
CA LEU A 365 4.24 -20.06 14.75
C LEU A 365 2.74 -19.83 14.63
N GLN A 366 1.97 -20.72 15.22
CA GLN A 366 0.56 -20.51 15.48
C GLN A 366 0.26 -20.73 16.95
N TYR A 367 -0.54 -19.85 17.53
CA TYR A 367 -1.03 -20.04 18.89
C TYR A 367 -2.54 -20.23 18.91
N ARG A 368 -2.99 -20.88 19.96
CA ARG A 368 -4.40 -21.12 20.28
C ARG A 368 -4.64 -20.61 21.69
N LEU A 369 -5.73 -19.91 21.90
CA LEU A 369 -6.22 -19.57 23.22
C LEU A 369 -7.47 -20.40 23.50
N THR A 370 -7.56 -20.94 24.72
CA THR A 370 -8.79 -21.48 25.29
C THR A 370 -9.21 -20.57 26.42
N LEU A 371 -10.44 -20.08 26.34
CA LEU A 371 -11.07 -19.21 27.32
C LEU A 371 -12.16 -20.01 28.01
N GLU A 372 -12.18 -20.00 29.33
CA GLU A 372 -13.19 -20.67 30.14
C GLU A 372 -13.75 -19.66 31.12
N ASP A 373 -15.08 -19.52 31.15
CA ASP A 373 -15.74 -18.70 32.13
C ASP A 373 -15.60 -19.35 33.51
N ASP A 374 -15.24 -18.57 34.50
CA ASP A 374 -15.50 -18.93 35.88
C ASP A 374 -16.83 -18.29 36.34
N ASP A 375 -17.38 -18.80 37.44
CA ASP A 375 -18.70 -18.36 37.93
C ASP A 375 -18.76 -16.85 38.32
N GLU A 376 -17.60 -16.14 38.33
CA GLU A 376 -17.51 -14.75 38.78
C GLU A 376 -17.25 -13.76 37.63
N LEU A 377 -16.46 -14.15 36.62
CA LEU A 377 -16.04 -13.23 35.55
C LEU A 377 -15.94 -13.93 34.19
N PRO A 378 -16.55 -13.37 33.13
CA PRO A 378 -16.37 -13.88 31.77
C PRO A 378 -14.91 -13.75 31.32
N ALA A 379 -14.39 -14.83 30.71
CA ALA A 379 -13.03 -14.84 30.17
C ALA A 379 -12.92 -13.89 28.98
N HIS A 380 -11.90 -13.03 29.00
CA HIS A 380 -11.70 -12.01 27.96
C HIS A 380 -10.21 -11.74 27.78
N VAL A 381 -9.78 -11.56 26.53
CA VAL A 381 -8.41 -11.22 26.14
C VAL A 381 -8.42 -9.97 25.28
N GLU A 382 -7.68 -8.94 25.70
CA GLU A 382 -7.55 -7.66 25.00
C GLU A 382 -6.41 -7.64 23.97
N GLY A 383 -5.33 -8.36 24.27
CA GLY A 383 -4.16 -8.41 23.41
C GLY A 383 -3.24 -9.56 23.75
N VAL A 384 -2.56 -10.07 22.74
CA VAL A 384 -1.58 -11.17 22.85
C VAL A 384 -0.28 -10.73 22.22
N TRP A 385 0.82 -11.01 22.89
CA TRP A 385 2.16 -10.78 22.34
C TRP A 385 3.07 -11.96 22.70
N PHE A 386 4.04 -12.20 21.85
CA PHE A 386 5.07 -13.18 22.13
C PHE A 386 6.44 -12.62 21.72
N ARG A 387 7.46 -13.15 22.34
CA ARG A 387 8.85 -12.82 22.07
C ARG A 387 9.44 -13.86 21.15
N LEU A 388 10.28 -13.43 20.24
CA LEU A 388 11.06 -14.32 19.39
C LEU A 388 12.50 -13.84 19.31
N ARG A 389 13.39 -14.76 19.02
CA ARG A 389 14.80 -14.49 18.72
C ARG A 389 15.16 -15.15 17.41
N GLN A 390 15.53 -14.35 16.45
CA GLN A 390 16.10 -14.81 15.19
C GLN A 390 17.62 -14.89 15.31
N ALA A 391 18.25 -15.81 14.57
CA ALA A 391 19.70 -15.78 14.38
C ALA A 391 20.04 -14.56 13.51
N ASN A 392 21.10 -13.83 13.84
CA ASN A 392 21.63 -12.83 12.94
C ASN A 392 22.18 -13.52 11.70
N LEU A 393 21.79 -13.04 10.53
CA LEU A 393 22.28 -13.47 9.21
C LEU A 393 23.09 -12.33 8.59
N PRO A 394 24.16 -12.63 7.85
CA PRO A 394 24.94 -11.58 7.23
C PRO A 394 24.11 -10.81 6.21
N PRO A 395 24.36 -9.51 6.08
CA PRO A 395 23.85 -8.73 4.97
C PRO A 395 24.32 -9.34 3.64
N ARG A 396 23.63 -9.00 2.57
CA ARG A 396 23.96 -9.45 1.23
C ARG A 396 24.07 -8.25 0.29
N ILE A 397 25.18 -8.17 -0.42
CA ILE A 397 25.40 -7.20 -1.50
C ILE A 397 25.08 -7.89 -2.82
N ASP A 398 23.98 -7.50 -3.47
CA ASP A 398 23.56 -8.10 -4.74
C ASP A 398 24.26 -7.48 -5.95
N GLU A 399 24.56 -6.17 -5.90
CA GLU A 399 25.13 -5.44 -7.02
C GLU A 399 25.92 -4.22 -6.54
N VAL A 400 27.06 -3.97 -7.16
CA VAL A 400 27.81 -2.72 -7.02
C VAL A 400 28.28 -2.28 -8.41
N ILE A 401 27.88 -1.09 -8.83
CA ILE A 401 28.26 -0.52 -10.12
C ILE A 401 28.87 0.87 -9.95
N THR A 402 29.85 1.18 -10.78
CA THR A 402 30.42 2.53 -10.88
C THR A 402 30.49 2.98 -12.32
N PHE A 403 30.14 4.24 -12.58
CA PHE A 403 30.10 4.84 -13.90
C PHE A 403 30.35 6.35 -13.85
N PRO A 404 30.80 6.98 -14.94
CA PRO A 404 30.96 8.43 -15.02
C PRO A 404 29.63 9.16 -14.78
N TYR A 405 29.65 10.24 -14.00
CA TYR A 405 28.50 11.12 -13.84
C TYR A 405 28.33 12.04 -15.04
N ARG A 406 27.28 11.87 -15.83
CA ARG A 406 27.04 12.64 -17.06
C ARG A 406 26.04 13.79 -16.92
N GLY A 407 25.63 14.12 -15.68
CA GLY A 407 24.65 15.18 -15.43
C GLY A 407 23.22 14.80 -15.81
N GLY A 408 22.25 15.54 -15.27
CA GLY A 408 20.80 15.38 -15.54
C GLY A 408 20.00 15.09 -14.28
N ALA A 409 18.86 15.77 -14.12
CA ALA A 409 17.96 15.63 -12.97
C ALA A 409 17.32 14.23 -12.81
N GLY A 410 17.44 13.36 -13.81
CA GLY A 410 16.95 11.98 -13.77
C GLY A 410 17.96 10.93 -13.29
N ALA A 411 19.25 11.26 -13.17
CA ALA A 411 20.28 10.31 -12.76
C ALA A 411 20.35 10.11 -11.25
N LEU A 412 19.82 11.04 -10.47
CA LEU A 412 19.85 11.05 -9.01
C LEU A 412 18.48 11.54 -8.50
N GLN A 413 17.50 10.67 -8.41
CA GLN A 413 16.31 10.92 -7.60
C GLN A 413 16.73 10.83 -6.12
N ASN A 414 16.83 12.01 -5.46
CA ASN A 414 17.33 12.20 -4.10
C ASN A 414 18.77 11.71 -3.88
N PRO A 415 19.79 12.53 -4.15
CA PRO A 415 21.12 12.28 -3.63
C PRO A 415 21.13 12.71 -2.16
N ASP A 416 20.95 11.78 -1.24
CA ASP A 416 21.53 11.95 0.08
C ASP A 416 23.04 11.97 -0.15
N GLN A 417 23.61 13.17 -0.20
CA GLN A 417 25.02 13.37 -0.48
C GLN A 417 25.82 13.02 0.78
N ILE A 418 26.51 11.90 0.75
CA ILE A 418 27.59 11.69 1.70
C ILE A 418 28.85 12.28 1.07
N PRO A 419 29.50 13.22 1.72
CA PRO A 419 30.78 13.71 1.27
C PRO A 419 31.85 12.64 1.47
N LEU A 420 32.24 11.96 0.41
CA LEU A 420 33.52 11.29 0.38
C LEU A 420 34.64 12.35 0.46
N PRO A 421 35.86 12.00 0.93
CA PRO A 421 36.90 12.99 1.22
C PRO A 421 37.16 13.94 0.05
N GLY A 422 36.95 15.21 0.27
CA GLY A 422 37.08 16.29 -0.69
C GLY A 422 36.37 17.56 -0.18
N PRO A 423 36.57 18.75 -0.77
CA PRO A 423 35.90 19.96 -0.32
C PRO A 423 34.37 19.78 -0.46
N GLN A 424 33.69 19.81 0.68
CA GLN A 424 32.22 19.75 0.73
C GLN A 424 31.62 20.97 0.01
N ARG A 425 30.90 20.73 -1.07
CA ARG A 425 30.11 21.75 -1.75
C ARG A 425 28.66 21.34 -1.73
N ASN A 426 27.82 22.18 -1.11
CA ASN A 426 26.37 22.03 -1.17
C ASN A 426 25.90 22.37 -2.59
N TYR A 427 25.44 21.37 -3.32
CA TYR A 427 24.87 21.55 -4.65
C TYR A 427 23.35 21.62 -4.53
N THR A 428 22.77 22.82 -4.55
CA THR A 428 21.31 23.02 -4.53
C THR A 428 20.60 22.55 -5.82
N ASN A 429 21.36 22.36 -6.91
CA ASN A 429 20.83 21.96 -8.23
C ASN A 429 21.51 20.68 -8.79
N GLY A 430 22.06 19.84 -7.93
CA GLY A 430 22.91 18.71 -8.32
C GLY A 430 24.37 19.13 -8.55
N PRO A 431 25.33 18.16 -8.52
CA PRO A 431 26.73 18.46 -8.77
C PRO A 431 26.92 18.99 -10.20
N PRO A 432 27.83 19.97 -10.43
CA PRO A 432 28.15 20.43 -11.76
C PRO A 432 28.65 19.26 -12.60
N GLN A 433 28.36 19.28 -13.90
CA GLN A 433 28.89 18.29 -14.83
C GLN A 433 30.42 18.43 -14.91
N ARG A 434 31.14 17.52 -14.27
CA ARG A 434 32.60 17.41 -14.32
C ARG A 434 32.98 16.01 -14.72
N LYS A 435 34.03 15.86 -15.52
CA LYS A 435 34.51 14.56 -15.99
C LYS A 435 35.07 13.69 -14.86
N SER A 436 35.65 14.33 -13.83
CA SER A 436 36.16 13.66 -12.64
C SER A 436 35.10 13.05 -11.74
N LEU A 437 33.80 13.40 -11.93
CA LEU A 437 32.72 12.87 -11.09
C LEU A 437 32.30 11.47 -11.54
N ARG A 438 32.24 10.54 -10.58
CA ARG A 438 31.75 9.18 -10.76
C ARG A 438 30.63 8.88 -9.79
N VAL A 439 29.72 8.01 -10.22
CA VAL A 439 28.66 7.45 -9.39
C VAL A 439 29.09 6.09 -8.91
N LEU A 440 28.88 5.81 -7.64
CA LEU A 440 28.88 4.47 -7.05
C LEU A 440 27.45 4.18 -6.58
N ARG A 441 26.87 3.12 -7.08
CA ARG A 441 25.51 2.66 -6.72
C ARG A 441 25.56 1.19 -6.36
N TRP A 442 24.77 0.81 -5.34
CA TRP A 442 24.68 -0.56 -4.89
C TRP A 442 23.26 -0.97 -4.50
N LYS A 443 23.07 -2.28 -4.50
CA LYS A 443 21.90 -2.93 -3.92
C LYS A 443 22.40 -3.87 -2.84
N ALA A 444 21.85 -3.73 -1.66
CA ALA A 444 22.09 -4.61 -0.55
C ALA A 444 20.81 -4.80 0.26
N SER A 445 20.71 -5.96 0.88
CA SER A 445 19.58 -6.36 1.72
C SER A 445 20.09 -7.10 2.94
N ASP A 446 19.29 -7.10 3.97
CA ASP A 446 19.47 -7.89 5.17
C ASP A 446 18.26 -8.79 5.41
N ALA A 447 18.49 -10.07 5.72
CA ALA A 447 17.42 -11.03 5.92
C ALA A 447 16.65 -10.83 7.23
N ASN A 448 17.28 -10.20 8.23
CA ASN A 448 16.64 -9.80 9.48
C ASN A 448 15.87 -8.48 9.34
N GLY A 449 16.11 -7.74 8.24
CA GLY A 449 15.59 -6.40 8.02
C GLY A 449 16.37 -5.32 8.78
N ASP A 450 17.61 -5.63 9.17
CA ASP A 450 18.46 -4.71 9.88
C ASP A 450 18.91 -3.54 9.00
N PRO A 451 18.95 -2.31 9.52
CA PRO A 451 19.59 -1.19 8.86
C PRO A 451 21.07 -1.49 8.60
N LEU A 452 21.51 -1.24 7.37
CA LEU A 452 22.90 -1.49 6.98
C LEU A 452 23.71 -0.20 6.98
N GLN A 453 24.95 -0.31 7.43
CA GLN A 453 26.00 0.67 7.24
C GLN A 453 27.03 0.15 6.24
N PHE A 454 27.68 1.06 5.51
CA PHE A 454 28.59 0.71 4.44
C PHE A 454 29.93 1.40 4.61
N ASP A 455 31.02 0.63 4.43
CA ASP A 455 32.35 1.17 4.27
C ASP A 455 32.81 1.02 2.82
N ILE A 456 33.40 2.07 2.28
CA ILE A 456 33.86 2.14 0.90
C ILE A 456 35.39 2.24 0.89
N TYR A 457 36.01 1.31 0.19
CA TYR A 457 37.45 1.24 0.06
C TYR A 457 37.89 1.35 -1.40
N LEU A 458 39.05 1.93 -1.62
CA LEU A 458 39.72 2.07 -2.92
C LEU A 458 41.05 1.38 -2.92
N ARG A 459 41.42 0.73 -4.03
CA ARG A 459 42.75 0.15 -4.23
C ARG A 459 43.18 0.20 -5.69
N GLY A 460 44.30 0.87 -5.97
CA GLY A 460 44.95 0.85 -7.29
C GLY A 460 45.67 -0.48 -7.57
N THR A 461 45.76 -0.81 -8.85
CA THR A 461 46.50 -2.01 -9.29
C THR A 461 47.95 -1.98 -8.78
N GLY A 462 48.41 -3.11 -8.24
CA GLY A 462 49.74 -3.22 -7.64
C GLY A 462 49.83 -2.76 -6.19
N GLN A 463 48.84 -2.09 -5.63
CA GLN A 463 48.77 -1.75 -4.23
C GLN A 463 48.31 -2.96 -3.39
N LYS A 464 48.91 -3.12 -2.21
CA LYS A 464 48.59 -4.25 -1.30
C LYS A 464 47.44 -3.93 -0.34
N THR A 465 47.25 -2.65 -0.01
CA THR A 465 46.31 -2.22 1.02
C THR A 465 45.13 -1.49 0.43
N TRP A 466 43.94 -1.75 0.98
CA TRP A 466 42.74 -1.00 0.73
C TRP A 466 42.76 0.31 1.53
N LYS A 467 42.43 1.42 0.89
CA LYS A 467 42.28 2.72 1.52
C LYS A 467 40.81 3.00 1.76
N LEU A 468 40.42 3.26 3.01
CA LEU A 468 39.08 3.68 3.36
C LEU A 468 38.81 5.09 2.77
N ILE A 469 37.76 5.24 1.99
CA ILE A 469 37.37 6.51 1.36
C ILE A 469 35.97 6.97 1.79
N GLY A 470 35.15 6.06 2.34
CA GLY A 470 33.86 6.37 2.96
C GLY A 470 33.65 5.44 4.14
N GLU A 471 33.28 6.00 5.28
CA GLU A 471 33.10 5.28 6.54
C GLU A 471 31.69 5.46 7.07
N ASN A 472 31.07 4.37 7.55
CA ASN A 472 29.74 4.39 8.19
C ASN A 472 28.65 5.08 7.34
N VAL A 473 28.64 4.79 6.05
CA VAL A 473 27.65 5.32 5.12
C VAL A 473 26.30 4.65 5.36
N GLU A 474 25.31 5.39 5.86
CA GLU A 474 23.98 4.86 6.19
C GLU A 474 22.90 5.46 5.27
N ARG A 475 21.81 4.72 5.09
CA ARG A 475 20.57 5.17 4.44
C ARG A 475 20.69 5.61 3.00
N VAL A 476 21.84 5.48 2.37
CA VAL A 476 22.07 5.80 0.96
C VAL A 476 22.43 4.55 0.16
N LYS A 477 22.03 4.53 -1.10
CA LYS A 477 22.34 3.47 -2.07
C LYS A 477 23.09 4.00 -3.29
N THR A 478 23.43 5.29 -3.27
CA THR A 478 24.13 5.95 -4.36
C THR A 478 24.97 7.09 -3.81
N VAL A 479 26.23 7.15 -4.22
CA VAL A 479 27.17 8.20 -3.86
C VAL A 479 27.80 8.76 -5.13
N VAL A 480 27.93 10.08 -5.21
CA VAL A 480 28.73 10.77 -6.24
C VAL A 480 30.02 11.23 -5.60
N TRP A 481 31.15 10.88 -6.20
CA TRP A 481 32.47 11.23 -5.70
C TRP A 481 33.34 11.82 -6.79
N ASP A 482 34.28 12.70 -6.40
CA ASP A 482 35.21 13.36 -7.28
C ASP A 482 36.54 12.60 -7.28
N THR A 483 36.93 12.12 -8.44
CA THR A 483 38.17 11.36 -8.61
C THR A 483 39.39 12.27 -8.83
N GLU A 484 39.23 13.59 -8.91
CA GLU A 484 40.32 14.55 -9.13
C GLU A 484 41.40 14.48 -8.04
N LEU A 485 41.00 14.10 -6.83
CA LEU A 485 41.89 13.92 -5.68
C LEU A 485 42.37 12.48 -5.48
N MET A 486 42.06 11.57 -6.38
CA MET A 486 42.41 10.17 -6.31
C MET A 486 43.63 9.87 -7.17
N PRO A 487 44.44 8.87 -6.81
CA PRO A 487 45.53 8.39 -7.68
C PRO A 487 44.95 7.89 -9.01
N GLU A 488 45.55 8.33 -10.10
CA GLU A 488 45.20 7.84 -11.44
C GLU A 488 45.70 6.43 -11.68
N GLY A 489 45.05 5.75 -12.64
CA GLY A 489 45.37 4.38 -13.05
C GLY A 489 44.24 3.39 -12.82
N ILE A 490 44.52 2.12 -13.04
CA ILE A 490 43.58 1.02 -12.87
C ILE A 490 43.30 0.79 -11.38
N THR A 491 42.02 0.85 -11.04
CA THR A 491 41.55 0.90 -9.67
C THR A 491 40.33 -0.02 -9.48
N SER A 492 40.15 -0.55 -8.28
CA SER A 492 38.93 -1.25 -7.86
C SER A 492 38.39 -0.63 -6.57
N LEU A 493 37.06 -0.67 -6.43
CA LEU A 493 36.36 -0.35 -5.19
C LEU A 493 35.95 -1.63 -4.48
N LYS A 494 36.01 -1.61 -3.15
CA LYS A 494 35.42 -2.62 -2.29
C LYS A 494 34.39 -1.95 -1.41
N LEU A 495 33.16 -2.44 -1.47
CA LEU A 495 32.06 -2.08 -0.56
C LEU A 495 31.95 -3.16 0.50
N VAL A 496 31.90 -2.77 1.76
CA VAL A 496 31.59 -3.66 2.89
C VAL A 496 30.26 -3.20 3.47
N ALA A 497 29.30 -4.10 3.57
CA ALA A 497 28.03 -3.88 4.25
C ALA A 497 28.11 -4.53 5.64
N SER A 498 27.63 -3.83 6.66
CA SER A 498 27.60 -4.34 8.03
C SER A 498 26.25 -4.02 8.68
N ASP A 499 25.74 -4.94 9.51
CA ASP A 499 24.54 -4.81 10.32
C ASP A 499 24.82 -4.33 11.76
N ALA A 500 26.05 -3.83 11.99
CA ALA A 500 26.54 -3.45 13.31
C ALA A 500 25.70 -2.36 14.01
N SER A 501 24.94 -1.56 13.27
CA SER A 501 24.04 -0.56 13.84
C SER A 501 22.87 -1.16 14.64
N SER A 502 22.50 -2.42 14.37
CA SER A 502 21.37 -3.13 15.00
C SER A 502 21.78 -4.28 15.90
N ASN A 503 23.02 -4.71 15.81
CA ASN A 503 23.51 -5.90 16.50
C ASN A 503 24.57 -5.55 17.57
N PRO A 504 24.56 -6.23 18.74
CA PRO A 504 25.56 -6.02 19.76
C PRO A 504 26.98 -6.28 19.26
N ALA A 505 27.96 -5.63 19.86
CA ALA A 505 29.35 -5.82 19.54
C ALA A 505 29.77 -7.31 19.62
N GLY A 506 30.35 -7.81 18.55
CA GLY A 506 30.79 -9.22 18.42
C GLY A 506 29.71 -10.16 17.83
N THR A 507 28.52 -9.68 17.55
CA THR A 507 27.46 -10.43 16.86
C THR A 507 27.08 -9.83 15.50
N ALA A 508 27.59 -8.65 15.20
CA ALA A 508 27.47 -8.02 13.90
C ALA A 508 28.16 -8.85 12.81
N LEU A 509 27.54 -8.91 11.65
CA LEU A 509 28.00 -9.65 10.49
C LEU A 509 28.23 -8.70 9.31
N GLU A 510 29.04 -9.15 8.36
CA GLU A 510 29.44 -8.34 7.22
C GLU A 510 29.39 -9.16 5.93
N ASP A 511 29.17 -8.45 4.83
CA ASP A 511 29.42 -8.93 3.46
C ASP A 511 30.25 -7.90 2.70
N SER A 512 31.00 -8.34 1.71
CA SER A 512 31.81 -7.44 0.90
C SER A 512 31.78 -7.78 -0.58
N TYR A 513 31.75 -6.74 -1.39
CA TYR A 513 31.80 -6.84 -2.84
C TYR A 513 32.96 -6.01 -3.39
N THR A 514 33.75 -6.59 -4.29
CA THR A 514 34.80 -5.87 -5.02
C THR A 514 34.40 -5.68 -6.47
N THR A 515 34.42 -4.43 -6.95
CA THR A 515 34.08 -4.13 -8.36
C THR A 515 35.12 -4.70 -9.32
N PRO A 516 34.74 -4.99 -10.57
CA PRO A 516 35.71 -5.07 -11.64
C PRO A 516 36.62 -3.83 -11.66
N PRO A 517 37.88 -3.97 -12.09
CA PRO A 517 38.74 -2.82 -12.22
C PRO A 517 38.23 -1.81 -13.25
N PHE A 518 38.42 -0.54 -12.96
CA PHE A 518 38.11 0.59 -13.85
C PHE A 518 39.26 1.60 -13.82
N ILE A 519 39.30 2.49 -14.80
CA ILE A 519 40.38 3.49 -14.91
C ILE A 519 39.90 4.80 -14.27
N ILE A 520 40.78 5.41 -13.47
CA ILE A 520 40.68 6.82 -13.06
C ILE A 520 41.75 7.55 -13.88
N ASP A 521 41.34 8.53 -14.65
CA ASP A 521 42.19 9.38 -15.47
C ASP A 521 41.53 10.74 -15.63
N ASN A 522 42.19 11.76 -15.11
CA ASN A 522 41.76 13.15 -15.18
C ASN A 522 42.80 14.03 -15.93
N THR A 523 43.87 13.39 -16.42
CA THR A 523 44.96 14.07 -17.09
C THR A 523 44.73 14.09 -18.61
N PRO A 524 44.72 15.29 -19.25
CA PRO A 524 44.57 15.38 -20.71
C PRO A 524 45.82 14.80 -21.44
N PRO A 525 45.62 14.23 -22.63
CA PRO A 525 46.71 13.82 -23.50
C PRO A 525 47.68 14.99 -23.81
N LEU A 526 48.95 14.70 -23.79
CA LEU A 526 49.99 15.61 -24.29
C LEU A 526 50.00 15.56 -25.82
N VAL A 527 49.96 16.74 -26.43
CA VAL A 527 50.05 16.90 -27.90
C VAL A 527 51.33 17.67 -28.23
N GLU A 528 52.21 17.06 -29.01
CA GLU A 528 53.44 17.69 -29.49
C GLU A 528 53.39 17.86 -30.98
N LEU A 529 53.58 19.09 -31.51
CA LEU A 529 53.51 19.41 -32.93
C LEU A 529 54.91 19.69 -33.52
N ARG A 530 55.13 19.17 -34.70
CA ARG A 530 56.27 19.49 -35.56
C ARG A 530 55.81 19.85 -36.96
N GLN A 531 56.45 20.84 -37.53
CA GLN A 531 56.18 21.24 -38.91
C GLN A 531 57.38 20.92 -39.78
N ARG A 532 57.12 20.39 -40.99
CA ARG A 532 58.12 20.23 -42.04
C ARG A 532 57.58 20.68 -43.39
N GLN A 533 58.48 21.02 -44.28
CA GLN A 533 58.15 21.37 -45.68
C GLN A 533 58.64 20.25 -46.59
N GLU A 534 57.76 19.74 -47.47
CA GLU A 534 58.12 18.72 -48.43
C GLU A 534 57.33 18.95 -49.72
N GLY A 535 58.04 19.05 -50.86
CA GLY A 535 57.41 19.25 -52.17
C GLY A 535 56.55 20.52 -52.31
N GLY A 536 56.81 21.55 -51.49
CA GLY A 536 56.02 22.79 -51.47
C GLY A 536 54.75 22.72 -50.64
N GLN A 537 54.55 21.61 -49.93
CA GLN A 537 53.42 21.42 -49.00
C GLN A 537 53.91 21.49 -47.56
N THR A 538 53.05 22.04 -46.69
CA THR A 538 53.30 22.03 -45.25
C THR A 538 52.70 20.79 -44.64
N ILE A 539 53.55 19.97 -44.03
CA ILE A 539 53.18 18.74 -43.30
C ILE A 539 53.29 19.00 -41.83
N ILE A 540 52.23 18.67 -41.11
CA ILE A 540 52.23 18.66 -39.66
C ILE A 540 52.35 17.21 -39.16
N GLU A 541 53.28 16.97 -38.30
CA GLU A 541 53.45 15.75 -37.55
C GLU A 541 53.04 16.02 -36.10
N ALA A 542 52.13 15.21 -35.57
CA ALA A 542 51.70 15.32 -34.18
C ALA A 542 52.03 14.02 -33.44
N GLY A 543 52.76 14.13 -32.34
CA GLY A 543 52.92 13.07 -31.37
C GLY A 543 51.94 13.25 -30.22
N LEU A 544 51.12 12.23 -29.98
CA LEU A 544 50.17 12.20 -28.92
C LEU A 544 50.61 11.21 -27.86
N THR A 545 50.55 11.60 -26.59
CA THR A 545 50.91 10.71 -25.47
C THR A 545 49.96 10.92 -24.32
N ASP A 546 49.40 9.83 -23.85
CA ASP A 546 48.64 9.77 -22.61
C ASP A 546 49.37 8.92 -21.57
N ALA A 547 49.25 9.31 -20.29
CA ALA A 547 49.99 8.64 -19.19
C ALA A 547 49.24 7.41 -18.65
N VAL A 548 47.92 7.32 -18.85
CA VAL A 548 47.05 6.41 -18.11
C VAL A 548 46.13 5.61 -19.03
N SER A 549 45.47 6.29 -19.97
CA SER A 549 44.45 5.68 -20.80
C SER A 549 44.82 5.66 -22.29
N ALA A 550 44.03 4.97 -23.10
CA ALA A 550 44.26 4.92 -24.53
C ALA A 550 43.68 6.17 -25.22
N LEU A 551 44.40 6.62 -26.24
CA LEU A 551 43.92 7.68 -27.12
C LEU A 551 42.75 7.16 -28.00
N ARG A 552 41.74 8.02 -28.24
CA ARG A 552 40.52 7.67 -28.99
C ARG A 552 40.34 8.49 -30.25
N GLY A 553 41.07 9.55 -30.40
CA GLY A 553 40.97 10.35 -31.58
C GLY A 553 41.67 11.70 -31.47
N ALA A 554 41.76 12.33 -32.65
CA ALA A 554 42.27 13.68 -32.78
C ALA A 554 41.56 14.46 -33.88
N ARG A 555 41.63 15.77 -33.84
CA ARG A 555 41.15 16.69 -34.85
C ARG A 555 42.04 17.93 -34.93
N PHE A 556 42.03 18.62 -36.04
CA PHE A 556 42.67 19.92 -36.13
C PHE A 556 41.69 21.00 -36.61
N SER A 557 41.95 22.24 -36.24
CA SER A 557 41.36 23.41 -36.81
C SER A 557 42.46 24.37 -37.27
N LEU A 558 42.09 25.29 -38.19
CA LEU A 558 42.98 26.25 -38.76
C LEU A 558 42.46 27.67 -38.47
N ASP A 559 43.32 28.57 -38.04
CA ASP A 559 43.01 30.00 -37.86
C ASP A 559 41.81 30.24 -36.91
N TYR A 560 41.68 29.41 -35.85
CA TYR A 560 40.56 29.42 -34.90
C TYR A 560 39.16 29.19 -35.50
N ASP A 561 39.11 28.59 -36.72
CA ASP A 561 37.83 28.22 -37.34
C ASP A 561 37.09 27.21 -36.45
N GLU A 562 35.74 27.33 -36.37
CA GLU A 562 34.89 26.35 -35.72
C GLU A 562 34.87 25.01 -36.47
N ALA A 563 35.16 25.00 -37.77
CA ALA A 563 35.27 23.82 -38.59
C ALA A 563 36.50 23.01 -38.18
N THR A 564 36.26 21.74 -37.78
CA THR A 564 37.34 20.82 -37.41
C THR A 564 37.41 19.65 -38.38
N THR A 565 38.63 19.22 -38.68
CA THR A 565 38.89 18.03 -39.50
C THR A 565 39.43 16.90 -38.59
N ARG A 566 38.79 15.72 -38.67
CA ARG A 566 39.26 14.53 -37.95
C ARG A 566 40.56 14.04 -38.55
N LEU A 567 41.46 13.60 -37.68
CA LEU A 567 42.75 13.02 -38.01
C LEU A 567 42.73 11.51 -37.69
N GLY A 568 43.40 10.71 -38.54
CA GLY A 568 43.68 9.30 -38.28
C GLY A 568 45.08 9.10 -37.74
N ALA A 569 45.27 8.07 -36.93
CA ALA A 569 46.59 7.63 -36.52
C ALA A 569 47.38 7.12 -37.73
N THR A 570 48.70 7.24 -37.71
CA THR A 570 49.58 6.85 -38.84
C THR A 570 49.51 5.34 -39.13
N ASP A 571 49.26 4.51 -38.14
CA ASP A 571 49.04 3.07 -38.25
C ASP A 571 47.57 2.70 -38.57
N GLY A 572 46.66 3.67 -38.59
CA GLY A 572 45.24 3.55 -38.92
C GLY A 572 44.28 3.36 -37.75
N LEU A 573 44.77 3.19 -36.52
CA LEU A 573 43.94 2.95 -35.34
C LEU A 573 44.39 3.83 -34.15
N PHE A 574 43.39 4.30 -33.38
CA PHE A 574 43.62 4.88 -32.04
C PHE A 574 43.34 3.81 -31.01
N ASP A 575 44.37 3.07 -30.56
CA ASP A 575 44.23 1.95 -29.61
C ASP A 575 45.32 1.92 -28.53
N GLY A 576 46.28 2.84 -28.58
CA GLY A 576 47.38 2.95 -27.65
C GLY A 576 47.37 4.23 -26.84
N SER A 577 48.25 4.26 -25.82
CA SER A 577 48.53 5.48 -25.04
C SER A 577 49.52 6.41 -25.75
N ARG A 578 50.00 6.02 -26.90
CA ARG A 578 50.93 6.80 -27.76
C ARG A 578 50.53 6.62 -29.19
N GLU A 579 50.28 7.74 -29.90
CA GLU A 579 49.89 7.75 -31.30
C GLU A 579 50.67 8.80 -32.06
N ALA A 580 50.94 8.53 -33.31
CA ALA A 580 51.56 9.49 -34.25
C ALA A 580 50.54 9.84 -35.35
N LEU A 581 50.49 11.11 -35.65
CA LEU A 581 49.63 11.63 -36.73
C LEU A 581 50.50 12.37 -37.75
N GLN A 582 50.10 12.29 -39.02
CA GLN A 582 50.69 13.09 -40.09
C GLN A 582 49.61 13.57 -41.04
N PHE A 583 49.54 14.87 -41.29
CA PHE A 583 48.60 15.41 -42.26
C PHE A 583 49.16 16.62 -42.99
N VAL A 584 48.67 16.85 -44.18
CA VAL A 584 49.06 17.95 -45.04
C VAL A 584 48.07 19.11 -44.87
N LEU A 585 48.59 20.31 -44.64
CA LEU A 585 47.75 21.48 -44.61
C LEU A 585 47.25 21.83 -46.03
N PRO A 586 46.02 22.36 -46.13
CA PRO A 586 45.55 22.90 -47.42
C PRO A 586 46.43 24.08 -47.86
N ALA A 587 46.38 24.45 -49.13
CA ALA A 587 47.05 25.64 -49.62
C ALA A 587 46.53 26.88 -48.87
N LEU A 588 47.42 27.59 -48.17
CA LEU A 588 47.08 28.75 -47.36
C LEU A 588 47.51 30.04 -48.05
N PRO A 589 46.79 31.16 -47.89
CA PRO A 589 47.25 32.46 -48.29
C PRO A 589 48.62 32.81 -47.65
N ALA A 590 49.35 33.80 -48.20
CA ALA A 590 50.56 34.28 -47.58
C ALA A 590 50.25 35.00 -46.27
N GLY A 591 50.87 34.51 -45.15
CA GLY A 591 50.65 35.09 -43.83
C GLY A 591 51.04 34.10 -42.72
N ALA A 592 50.79 34.51 -41.48
CA ALA A 592 50.92 33.67 -40.31
C ALA A 592 49.55 32.96 -40.10
N HIS A 593 49.60 31.64 -39.92
CA HIS A 593 48.44 30.81 -39.67
C HIS A 593 48.64 30.01 -38.39
N VAL A 594 47.54 29.75 -37.69
CA VAL A 594 47.53 28.97 -36.46
C VAL A 594 46.88 27.61 -36.73
N VAL A 595 47.63 26.52 -36.43
CA VAL A 595 47.11 25.17 -36.47
C VAL A 595 46.88 24.71 -35.04
N THR A 596 45.67 24.36 -34.71
CA THR A 596 45.33 23.79 -33.38
C THR A 596 44.96 22.32 -33.55
N VAL A 597 45.69 21.46 -32.82
CA VAL A 597 45.37 20.03 -32.76
C VAL A 597 44.81 19.69 -31.40
N GLN A 598 43.65 19.04 -31.39
CA GLN A 598 43.00 18.51 -30.21
C GLN A 598 43.02 17.00 -30.24
N ALA A 599 43.44 16.37 -29.18
CA ALA A 599 43.39 14.93 -28.99
C ALA A 599 42.60 14.59 -27.74
N TRP A 600 41.91 13.48 -27.75
CA TRP A 600 41.16 12.98 -26.61
C TRP A 600 41.44 11.51 -26.35
N ASP A 601 41.41 11.17 -25.06
CA ASP A 601 41.60 9.82 -24.56
C ASP A 601 40.25 9.05 -24.45
N GLU A 602 40.34 7.84 -23.87
CA GLU A 602 39.20 6.96 -23.60
C GLU A 602 38.19 7.54 -22.60
N LEU A 603 38.64 8.40 -21.68
CA LEU A 603 37.82 9.06 -20.67
C LEU A 603 37.42 10.49 -21.07
N GLU A 604 37.63 10.85 -22.35
CA GLU A 604 37.24 12.13 -22.95
C GLU A 604 38.03 13.34 -22.39
N ASN A 605 39.21 13.14 -21.76
CA ASN A 605 40.10 14.26 -21.46
C ASN A 605 40.65 14.79 -22.77
N VAL A 606 40.76 16.12 -22.90
CA VAL A 606 41.15 16.78 -24.16
C VAL A 606 42.45 17.56 -23.96
N GLY A 607 43.51 17.12 -24.66
CA GLY A 607 44.73 17.85 -24.83
C GLY A 607 44.73 18.71 -26.08
N VAL A 608 45.41 19.83 -26.03
CA VAL A 608 45.44 20.83 -27.13
C VAL A 608 46.85 21.36 -27.29
N ALA A 609 47.29 21.47 -28.54
CA ALA A 609 48.54 22.17 -28.90
C ALA A 609 48.33 23.04 -30.14
#